data_217c3d9efba14ea9b7c5c4e3b5cc514e
#
_entry.id   217c3d9efba14ea9b7c5c4e3b5cc514e
#
_cell.length_a   1.000
_cell.length_b   1.000
_cell.length_c   1.000
_cell.angle_alpha   90.00
_cell.angle_beta   90.00
_cell.angle_gamma   90.00
#
_symmetry.space_group_name_H-M   'P 1'
#
loop_
_entity.id
_entity.type
_entity.pdbx_description
1 polymer ?
#
loop_
_entity_poly.entity_id
_entity_poly.type
_entity_poly.pdbx_seq_one_letter_code
_entity_poly.pdbx_strand_id
1 'polypeptide(L)'
;MNQRGISGVKIKLASPERIREMSSGEVKKPETINYRTLRPEKDGLFCERIFGPTRSFECACGKYKRSGPKFKGVVCDRCGVEIADNRVRRERMGHIELAAPVVHIWYLRGIPSRLSLLLGTATKDLEKVVYFAPTRRREPVYKVVMEGRRTDLLRRGDLVSECEERIHRHYDHRFKAEEAHRVGPVDDIPANPGDVISAGQVGAFKRDFGDKVFKAEPAFRVTEPSADGLYPEGRVLSATEREKALAANELLKTERALVGNEEGFVVTAVAKLPFKKGDVISSSEYELFFQKYPGRFSVMGESVTIEDPCYMVIEGGGSPFQRGDIILEREQRLCAAYDKDFEAGIGAEGVLSLLSRINLNELAASLRDEIGESTGQKKRKLVKRLQVAEDFRKSDGKPEWMVFQALPVIPPDLRPMVQLDGGRFATSDLNDLYRRVINRNNRLRKLQELRAPEIIIRNEKRMLQ
;
A
#
# COMPACT_ATOMS: atom_id res chain seq x y z
N MET A 1 -60.35 11.47 23.99
CA MET A 1 -59.10 11.45 23.17
C MET A 1 -57.94 11.17 24.11
N ASN A 2 -57.45 9.89 24.14
CA ASN A 2 -56.28 9.55 24.95
C ASN A 2 -55.05 10.15 24.27
N GLN A 3 -54.53 11.23 24.81
CA GLN A 3 -53.17 11.68 24.50
C GLN A 3 -52.19 10.63 25.03
N ARG A 4 -51.81 9.67 24.19
CA ARG A 4 -50.67 8.82 24.47
C ARG A 4 -49.43 9.69 24.37
N GLY A 5 -49.00 10.26 25.52
CA GLY A 5 -47.75 10.99 25.61
C GLY A 5 -46.59 10.11 25.16
N ILE A 6 -45.65 10.68 24.39
CA ILE A 6 -44.42 10.01 24.04
C ILE A 6 -43.60 9.81 25.32
N SER A 7 -43.43 8.57 25.76
CA SER A 7 -42.70 8.23 26.99
C SER A 7 -41.18 8.21 26.80
N GLY A 8 -40.70 8.14 25.57
CA GLY A 8 -39.28 8.14 25.27
C GLY A 8 -38.98 7.97 23.76
N VAL A 9 -37.78 8.34 23.37
CA VAL A 9 -37.26 8.17 22.00
C VAL A 9 -36.03 7.27 22.05
N LYS A 10 -36.01 6.22 21.24
CA LYS A 10 -34.86 5.31 21.10
C LYS A 10 -34.20 5.57 19.76
N ILE A 11 -32.91 5.94 19.77
CA ILE A 11 -32.09 6.12 18.57
C ILE A 11 -31.31 4.86 18.33
N LYS A 12 -31.40 4.31 17.12
CA LYS A 12 -30.67 3.11 16.67
C LYS A 12 -29.96 3.38 15.35
N LEU A 13 -28.91 2.59 15.08
CA LEU A 13 -28.35 2.50 13.73
C LEU A 13 -29.36 1.85 12.80
N ALA A 14 -29.49 2.37 11.58
CA ALA A 14 -30.29 1.75 10.54
C ALA A 14 -29.41 0.81 9.70
N SER A 15 -29.91 -0.40 9.48
CA SER A 15 -29.27 -1.30 8.51
C SER A 15 -29.48 -0.80 7.07
N PRO A 16 -28.65 -1.22 6.10
CA PRO A 16 -28.89 -0.93 4.68
C PRO A 16 -30.28 -1.36 4.20
N GLU A 17 -30.77 -2.52 4.66
CA GLU A 17 -32.11 -3.03 4.36
C GLU A 17 -33.18 -2.09 4.92
N ARG A 18 -33.01 -1.63 6.15
CA ARG A 18 -33.96 -0.71 6.77
C ARG A 18 -34.03 0.63 6.04
N ILE A 19 -32.86 1.11 5.55
CA ILE A 19 -32.83 2.34 4.74
C ILE A 19 -33.62 2.15 3.44
N ARG A 20 -33.48 0.99 2.77
CA ARG A 20 -34.25 0.66 1.56
C ARG A 20 -35.73 0.51 1.84
N GLU A 21 -36.11 -0.12 2.93
CA GLU A 21 -37.51 -0.26 3.37
C GLU A 21 -38.20 1.09 3.64
N MET A 22 -37.49 2.02 4.29
CA MET A 22 -38.01 3.36 4.57
C MET A 22 -38.05 4.26 3.33
N SER A 23 -37.37 3.88 2.27
CA SER A 23 -37.25 4.66 1.04
C SER A 23 -38.38 4.38 0.07
N SER A 24 -38.92 5.41 -0.53
CA SER A 24 -39.91 5.32 -1.61
C SER A 24 -39.27 5.12 -3.01
N GLY A 25 -37.92 5.12 -3.11
CA GLY A 25 -37.20 4.85 -4.36
C GLY A 25 -35.76 5.37 -4.37
N GLU A 26 -35.00 4.88 -5.35
CA GLU A 26 -33.60 5.23 -5.56
C GLU A 26 -33.45 6.54 -6.34
N VAL A 27 -32.64 7.46 -5.80
CA VAL A 27 -32.24 8.70 -6.47
C VAL A 27 -30.97 8.44 -7.28
N LYS A 28 -31.10 8.42 -8.61
CA LYS A 28 -29.99 8.08 -9.53
C LYS A 28 -29.31 9.30 -10.14
N LYS A 29 -30.03 10.42 -10.22
CA LYS A 29 -29.57 11.61 -10.92
C LYS A 29 -29.30 12.77 -9.97
N PRO A 30 -28.22 13.55 -10.22
CA PRO A 30 -27.89 14.71 -9.41
C PRO A 30 -28.78 15.93 -9.68
N GLU A 31 -29.57 15.91 -10.76
CA GLU A 31 -30.42 17.00 -11.18
C GLU A 31 -31.55 17.22 -10.16
N THR A 32 -31.88 18.48 -9.96
CA THR A 32 -32.94 18.91 -9.05
C THR A 32 -34.23 19.22 -9.81
N ILE A 33 -34.24 20.30 -10.56
CA ILE A 33 -35.34 20.77 -11.38
C ILE A 33 -34.85 21.11 -12.79
N ASN A 34 -35.75 21.03 -13.74
CA ASN A 34 -35.51 21.54 -15.08
C ASN A 34 -35.73 23.06 -15.08
N TYR A 35 -34.68 23.85 -15.32
CA TYR A 35 -34.71 25.31 -15.26
C TYR A 35 -35.67 25.97 -16.27
N ARG A 36 -35.99 25.30 -17.39
CA ARG A 36 -36.92 25.80 -18.41
C ARG A 36 -38.36 25.58 -18.01
N THR A 37 -38.66 24.39 -17.45
CA THR A 37 -40.05 23.99 -17.14
C THR A 37 -40.39 24.17 -15.67
N LEU A 38 -39.38 24.41 -14.81
CA LEU A 38 -39.48 24.52 -13.34
C LEU A 38 -40.04 23.24 -12.70
N ARG A 39 -40.00 22.11 -13.41
CA ARG A 39 -40.49 20.81 -12.92
C ARG A 39 -39.36 19.96 -12.37
N PRO A 40 -39.62 19.15 -11.34
CA PRO A 40 -38.64 18.17 -10.84
C PRO A 40 -38.21 17.19 -11.93
N GLU A 41 -36.89 16.96 -12.02
CA GLU A 41 -36.35 15.95 -12.93
C GLU A 41 -36.67 14.53 -12.44
N LYS A 42 -36.93 13.63 -13.40
CA LYS A 42 -37.22 12.23 -13.12
C LYS A 42 -35.97 11.55 -12.57
N ASP A 43 -36.14 10.78 -11.49
CA ASP A 43 -35.10 10.06 -10.76
C ASP A 43 -34.03 10.98 -10.12
N GLY A 44 -34.28 12.29 -10.05
CA GLY A 44 -33.47 13.31 -9.40
C GLY A 44 -33.86 13.57 -7.95
N LEU A 45 -33.18 14.54 -7.33
CA LEU A 45 -33.31 14.87 -5.91
C LEU A 45 -34.71 15.38 -5.51
N PHE A 46 -35.53 15.84 -6.45
CA PHE A 46 -36.91 16.33 -6.21
C PHE A 46 -37.96 15.50 -6.93
N CYS A 47 -37.60 14.31 -7.46
CA CYS A 47 -38.46 13.47 -8.27
C CYS A 47 -39.84 13.23 -7.63
N GLU A 48 -40.91 13.52 -8.39
CA GLU A 48 -42.29 13.33 -7.91
C GLU A 48 -42.66 11.85 -7.78
N ARG A 49 -42.03 10.95 -8.55
CA ARG A 49 -42.24 9.52 -8.42
C ARG A 49 -41.76 8.96 -7.10
N ILE A 50 -40.64 9.48 -6.58
CA ILE A 50 -40.01 9.03 -5.33
C ILE A 50 -40.67 9.75 -4.15
N PHE A 51 -40.72 11.07 -4.19
CA PHE A 51 -41.10 11.89 -3.03
C PHE A 51 -42.55 12.34 -3.03
N GLY A 52 -43.31 12.06 -4.08
CA GLY A 52 -44.70 12.49 -4.23
C GLY A 52 -44.87 13.76 -5.06
N PRO A 53 -46.11 14.10 -5.38
CA PRO A 53 -46.46 15.20 -6.27
C PRO A 53 -46.14 16.58 -5.66
N THR A 54 -45.78 17.54 -6.51
CA THR A 54 -45.54 18.93 -6.10
C THR A 54 -46.85 19.69 -5.84
N ARG A 55 -47.91 19.28 -6.50
CA ARG A 55 -49.29 19.81 -6.28
C ARG A 55 -50.18 18.70 -5.82
N SER A 56 -50.99 18.97 -4.80
CA SER A 56 -51.93 17.99 -4.23
C SER A 56 -52.86 17.43 -5.32
N PHE A 57 -52.92 16.09 -5.38
CA PHE A 57 -53.78 15.31 -6.27
C PHE A 57 -53.55 15.52 -7.77
N GLU A 58 -52.37 15.98 -8.16
CA GLU A 58 -51.96 16.11 -9.56
C GLU A 58 -50.77 15.18 -9.87
N CYS A 59 -50.64 14.71 -11.09
CA CYS A 59 -49.48 13.98 -11.54
C CYS A 59 -48.56 14.81 -12.47
N ALA A 60 -47.25 14.47 -12.55
CA ALA A 60 -46.29 15.20 -13.35
C ALA A 60 -46.64 15.33 -14.85
N CYS A 61 -47.24 14.32 -15.44
CA CYS A 61 -47.63 14.33 -16.87
C CYS A 61 -48.92 15.06 -17.18
N GLY A 62 -49.68 15.49 -16.17
CA GLY A 62 -50.94 16.20 -16.33
C GLY A 62 -52.17 15.34 -16.66
N LYS A 63 -52.07 13.99 -16.76
CA LYS A 63 -53.16 13.05 -17.01
C LYS A 63 -54.28 13.23 -15.92
N TYR A 64 -53.83 13.34 -14.69
CA TYR A 64 -54.70 13.58 -13.51
C TYR A 64 -54.62 15.04 -13.02
N LYS A 65 -54.70 15.99 -13.92
CA LYS A 65 -54.82 17.41 -13.57
C LYS A 65 -56.30 17.72 -13.25
N ARG A 66 -56.55 18.30 -12.11
CA ARG A 66 -57.92 18.61 -11.60
C ARG A 66 -58.72 17.38 -11.15
N SER A 67 -58.11 16.26 -10.85
CA SER A 67 -58.84 15.02 -10.46
C SER A 67 -59.33 15.03 -9.02
N GLY A 68 -58.81 15.90 -8.18
CA GLY A 68 -59.18 15.99 -6.76
C GLY A 68 -58.85 14.71 -5.96
N PRO A 69 -59.41 14.60 -4.74
CA PRO A 69 -59.13 13.47 -3.85
C PRO A 69 -59.65 12.10 -4.31
N LYS A 70 -60.51 12.03 -5.36
CA LYS A 70 -61.16 10.79 -5.85
C LYS A 70 -60.18 9.70 -6.25
N PHE A 71 -59.00 10.08 -6.70
CA PHE A 71 -57.95 9.13 -7.17
C PHE A 71 -56.80 9.02 -6.20
N LYS A 72 -56.97 9.38 -4.94
CA LYS A 72 -55.93 9.28 -3.91
C LYS A 72 -55.40 7.83 -3.84
N GLY A 73 -54.09 7.69 -3.87
CA GLY A 73 -53.37 6.39 -3.81
C GLY A 73 -53.19 5.70 -5.16
N VAL A 74 -53.78 6.22 -6.25
CA VAL A 74 -53.60 5.69 -7.57
C VAL A 74 -52.24 6.12 -8.13
N VAL A 75 -51.46 5.19 -8.63
CA VAL A 75 -50.18 5.45 -9.35
C VAL A 75 -50.49 5.69 -10.85
N CYS A 76 -50.05 6.83 -11.37
CA CYS A 76 -50.24 7.16 -12.76
C CYS A 76 -49.42 6.19 -13.65
N ASP A 77 -50.10 5.48 -14.55
CA ASP A 77 -49.52 4.54 -15.53
C ASP A 77 -48.51 5.20 -16.49
N ARG A 78 -48.66 6.50 -16.79
CA ARG A 78 -47.80 7.24 -17.72
C ARG A 78 -46.51 7.78 -17.08
N CYS A 79 -46.59 8.36 -15.87
CA CYS A 79 -45.43 8.99 -15.25
C CYS A 79 -44.99 8.34 -13.93
N GLY A 80 -45.74 7.35 -13.43
CA GLY A 80 -45.40 6.62 -12.20
C GLY A 80 -45.58 7.44 -10.92
N VAL A 81 -46.17 8.64 -10.95
CA VAL A 81 -46.42 9.48 -9.78
C VAL A 81 -47.70 9.02 -9.12
N GLU A 82 -47.67 8.80 -7.81
CA GLU A 82 -48.81 8.51 -6.99
C GLU A 82 -49.62 9.79 -6.74
N ILE A 83 -50.93 9.71 -6.88
CA ILE A 83 -51.85 10.83 -6.62
C ILE A 83 -52.12 10.94 -5.13
N ALA A 84 -51.43 11.87 -4.51
CA ALA A 84 -51.47 12.08 -3.06
C ALA A 84 -51.49 13.59 -2.72
N ASP A 85 -51.69 13.90 -1.45
CA ASP A 85 -51.47 15.25 -0.95
C ASP A 85 -49.96 15.60 -1.03
N ASN A 86 -49.64 16.84 -1.38
CA ASN A 86 -48.26 17.31 -1.45
C ASN A 86 -47.50 17.22 -0.11
N ARG A 87 -48.20 17.15 1.02
CA ARG A 87 -47.62 16.98 2.37
C ARG A 87 -46.73 15.74 2.49
N VAL A 88 -46.97 14.70 1.66
CA VAL A 88 -46.11 13.49 1.63
C VAL A 88 -44.66 13.81 1.28
N ARG A 89 -44.38 14.95 0.64
CA ARG A 89 -43.03 15.43 0.36
C ARG A 89 -42.23 15.84 1.59
N ARG A 90 -42.86 15.95 2.76
CA ARG A 90 -42.24 16.17 4.07
C ARG A 90 -41.87 14.86 4.77
N GLU A 91 -42.46 13.75 4.36
CA GLU A 91 -42.39 12.46 5.04
C GLU A 91 -41.62 11.41 4.24
N ARG A 92 -41.80 11.41 2.91
CA ARG A 92 -41.18 10.38 2.04
C ARG A 92 -39.70 10.56 1.91
N MET A 93 -38.97 9.50 2.25
CA MET A 93 -37.53 9.41 2.07
C MET A 93 -37.18 8.72 0.75
N GLY A 94 -36.01 9.04 0.21
CA GLY A 94 -35.35 8.29 -0.84
C GLY A 94 -34.06 7.65 -0.34
N HIS A 95 -33.34 6.99 -1.24
CA HIS A 95 -31.98 6.51 -0.95
C HIS A 95 -31.09 6.61 -2.20
N ILE A 96 -29.79 6.55 -1.96
CA ILE A 96 -28.77 6.44 -3.01
C ILE A 96 -28.04 5.12 -2.78
N GLU A 97 -28.08 4.21 -3.75
CA GLU A 97 -27.26 2.99 -3.73
C GLU A 97 -25.80 3.35 -4.03
N LEU A 98 -24.91 3.03 -3.10
CA LEU A 98 -23.50 3.33 -3.24
C LEU A 98 -22.80 2.26 -4.08
N ALA A 99 -21.97 2.68 -5.04
CA ALA A 99 -21.17 1.78 -5.89
C ALA A 99 -20.03 1.09 -5.12
N ALA A 100 -19.64 1.66 -3.99
CA ALA A 100 -18.73 1.08 -3.02
C ALA A 100 -19.16 1.48 -1.61
N PRO A 101 -18.95 0.64 -0.58
CA PRO A 101 -19.25 0.99 0.80
C PRO A 101 -18.43 2.21 1.24
N VAL A 102 -18.99 2.97 2.18
CA VAL A 102 -18.39 4.20 2.74
C VAL A 102 -18.46 4.16 4.26
N VAL A 103 -17.33 4.34 4.92
CA VAL A 103 -17.26 4.37 6.39
C VAL A 103 -17.83 5.69 6.91
N HIS A 104 -18.75 5.60 7.85
CA HIS A 104 -19.34 6.79 8.47
C HIS A 104 -18.29 7.54 9.28
N ILE A 105 -18.11 8.83 8.95
CA ILE A 105 -17.07 9.69 9.54
C ILE A 105 -17.18 9.84 11.07
N TRP A 106 -18.38 9.84 11.64
CA TRP A 106 -18.59 9.95 13.08
C TRP A 106 -18.01 8.75 13.84
N TYR A 107 -18.03 7.55 13.24
CA TYR A 107 -17.49 6.35 13.88
C TYR A 107 -15.99 6.18 13.62
N LEU A 108 -15.48 6.76 12.54
CA LEU A 108 -14.05 6.77 12.22
C LEU A 108 -13.29 7.87 12.99
N ARG A 109 -13.75 9.13 12.93
CA ARG A 109 -13.04 10.30 13.49
C ARG A 109 -13.64 10.85 14.79
N GLY A 110 -14.71 10.25 15.30
CA GLY A 110 -15.25 10.60 16.63
C GLY A 110 -14.21 10.39 17.73
N ILE A 111 -14.30 11.16 18.81
CA ILE A 111 -13.40 11.04 19.96
C ILE A 111 -14.18 10.48 21.15
N PRO A 112 -13.95 9.23 21.56
CA PRO A 112 -13.09 8.22 20.93
C PRO A 112 -13.70 7.60 19.67
N SER A 113 -12.86 7.18 18.72
CA SER A 113 -13.30 6.45 17.51
C SER A 113 -13.94 5.11 17.89
N ARG A 114 -15.20 4.93 17.52
CA ARG A 114 -15.95 3.68 17.82
C ARG A 114 -15.41 2.50 17.02
N LEU A 115 -15.05 2.74 15.75
CA LEU A 115 -14.41 1.74 14.90
C LEU A 115 -13.05 1.30 15.45
N SER A 116 -12.21 2.27 15.82
CA SER A 116 -10.89 2.00 16.43
C SER A 116 -11.02 1.17 17.72
N LEU A 117 -11.98 1.49 18.59
CA LEU A 117 -12.22 0.74 19.81
C LEU A 117 -12.70 -0.69 19.51
N LEU A 118 -13.63 -0.87 18.59
CA LEU A 118 -14.19 -2.18 18.28
C LEU A 118 -13.15 -3.09 17.61
N LEU A 119 -12.43 -2.56 16.61
CA LEU A 119 -11.40 -3.31 15.88
C LEU A 119 -10.08 -3.48 16.65
N GLY A 120 -9.84 -2.66 17.68
CA GLY A 120 -8.59 -2.68 18.43
C GLY A 120 -7.42 -2.00 17.73
N THR A 121 -7.64 -1.42 16.54
CA THR A 121 -6.63 -0.80 15.67
C THR A 121 -6.53 0.70 15.93
N ALA A 122 -5.36 1.29 15.77
CA ALA A 122 -5.18 2.74 15.94
C ALA A 122 -5.95 3.53 14.86
N THR A 123 -6.58 4.65 15.26
CA THR A 123 -7.39 5.47 14.34
C THR A 123 -6.60 5.95 13.13
N LYS A 124 -5.33 6.35 13.33
CA LYS A 124 -4.45 6.78 12.22
C LYS A 124 -4.21 5.70 11.17
N ASP A 125 -4.04 4.47 11.61
CA ASP A 125 -3.79 3.35 10.70
C ASP A 125 -5.08 2.91 10.01
N LEU A 126 -6.20 2.95 10.72
CA LEU A 126 -7.53 2.74 10.15
C LEU A 126 -7.85 3.80 9.06
N GLU A 127 -7.50 5.07 9.30
CA GLU A 127 -7.62 6.12 8.29
C GLU A 127 -6.79 5.84 7.04
N LYS A 128 -5.55 5.33 7.18
CA LYS A 128 -4.73 4.97 6.02
C LYS A 128 -5.40 3.90 5.17
N VAL A 129 -5.96 2.87 5.80
CA VAL A 129 -6.71 1.82 5.08
C VAL A 129 -7.92 2.40 4.38
N VAL A 130 -8.78 3.14 5.10
CA VAL A 130 -10.05 3.68 4.58
C VAL A 130 -9.84 4.66 3.42
N TYR A 131 -8.81 5.52 3.51
CA TYR A 131 -8.51 6.54 2.50
C TYR A 131 -7.46 6.11 1.48
N PHE A 132 -7.06 4.83 1.45
CA PHE A 132 -6.05 4.31 0.53
C PHE A 132 -4.72 5.07 0.62
N ALA A 133 -4.37 5.57 1.81
CA ALA A 133 -3.17 6.36 2.01
C ALA A 133 -1.93 5.47 2.08
N PRO A 134 -0.86 5.79 1.33
CA PRO A 134 0.38 5.03 1.41
C PRO A 134 1.07 5.26 2.76
N THR A 135 1.78 4.25 3.21
CA THR A 135 2.73 4.38 4.33
C THR A 135 4.13 4.35 3.78
N ARG A 136 4.93 5.33 4.17
CA ARG A 136 6.35 5.42 3.84
C ARG A 136 7.18 4.85 4.97
N ARG A 137 7.95 3.80 4.68
CA ARG A 137 8.93 3.18 5.61
C ARG A 137 10.29 3.11 4.94
N ARG A 138 11.34 3.28 5.73
CA ARG A 138 12.70 2.96 5.32
C ARG A 138 13.10 1.68 6.02
N GLU A 139 13.42 0.66 5.25
CA GLU A 139 13.76 -0.66 5.75
C GLU A 139 15.14 -1.09 5.22
N PRO A 140 15.92 -1.85 6.02
CA PRO A 140 17.13 -2.49 5.53
C PRO A 140 16.80 -3.47 4.41
N VAL A 141 17.77 -3.69 3.54
CA VAL A 141 17.67 -4.63 2.42
C VAL A 141 18.50 -5.87 2.74
N TYR A 142 17.97 -7.02 2.39
CA TYR A 142 18.62 -8.31 2.54
C TYR A 142 18.88 -8.94 1.18
N LYS A 143 20.04 -9.60 1.01
CA LYS A 143 20.40 -10.35 -0.18
C LYS A 143 20.13 -11.83 0.05
N VAL A 144 19.40 -12.45 -0.85
CA VAL A 144 19.07 -13.88 -0.79
C VAL A 144 20.34 -14.70 -1.05
N VAL A 145 20.75 -15.47 -0.05
CA VAL A 145 21.94 -16.35 -0.12
C VAL A 145 21.55 -17.80 -0.37
N MET A 146 20.35 -18.21 0.04
CA MET A 146 19.81 -19.55 -0.21
C MET A 146 18.34 -19.43 -0.63
N GLU A 147 18.00 -19.99 -1.76
CA GLU A 147 16.63 -20.05 -2.28
C GLU A 147 15.75 -20.94 -1.43
N GLY A 148 14.47 -20.55 -1.30
CA GLY A 148 13.43 -21.37 -0.70
C GLY A 148 12.85 -22.38 -1.69
N ARG A 149 11.72 -23.00 -1.32
CA ARG A 149 10.97 -23.92 -2.19
C ARG A 149 10.28 -23.20 -3.37
N ARG A 150 9.94 -21.94 -3.18
CA ARG A 150 9.26 -21.09 -4.16
C ARG A 150 10.25 -20.25 -4.95
N THR A 151 11.02 -20.93 -5.83
CA THR A 151 11.99 -20.27 -6.73
C THR A 151 11.34 -19.39 -7.79
N ASP A 152 10.02 -19.51 -7.97
CA ASP A 152 9.19 -18.61 -8.77
C ASP A 152 9.02 -17.22 -8.15
N LEU A 153 9.15 -17.11 -6.83
CA LEU A 153 9.03 -15.83 -6.12
C LEU A 153 10.39 -15.14 -5.94
N LEU A 154 11.44 -15.90 -5.58
CA LEU A 154 12.79 -15.35 -5.33
C LEU A 154 13.88 -16.31 -5.74
N ARG A 155 15.01 -15.73 -6.18
CA ARG A 155 16.22 -16.43 -6.57
C ARG A 155 17.42 -15.97 -5.74
N ARG A 156 18.47 -16.79 -5.72
CA ARG A 156 19.73 -16.41 -5.09
C ARG A 156 20.28 -15.13 -5.73
N GLY A 157 20.65 -14.16 -4.92
CA GLY A 157 21.16 -12.86 -5.34
C GLY A 157 20.09 -11.76 -5.38
N ASP A 158 18.80 -12.10 -5.34
CA ASP A 158 17.73 -11.12 -5.28
C ASP A 158 17.83 -10.29 -3.99
N LEU A 159 17.33 -9.06 -4.05
CA LEU A 159 17.28 -8.13 -2.93
C LEU A 159 15.85 -8.03 -2.42
N VAL A 160 15.67 -8.20 -1.12
CA VAL A 160 14.37 -8.13 -0.43
C VAL A 160 14.44 -7.14 0.72
N SER A 161 13.32 -6.50 1.02
CA SER A 161 13.19 -5.66 2.21
C SER A 161 13.02 -6.52 3.47
N GLU A 162 13.18 -5.91 4.65
CA GLU A 162 13.02 -6.59 5.94
C GLU A 162 11.63 -7.24 6.09
N CYS A 163 10.58 -6.54 5.68
CA CYS A 163 9.22 -7.07 5.78
C CYS A 163 9.00 -8.29 4.87
N GLU A 164 9.56 -8.30 3.67
CA GLU A 164 9.49 -9.44 2.74
C GLU A 164 10.33 -10.62 3.24
N GLU A 165 11.54 -10.36 3.75
CA GLU A 165 12.44 -11.36 4.31
C GLU A 165 11.76 -12.13 5.45
N ARG A 166 11.10 -11.40 6.36
CA ARG A 166 10.36 -11.98 7.49
C ARG A 166 9.25 -12.93 7.03
N ILE A 167 8.51 -12.58 5.98
CA ILE A 167 7.43 -13.43 5.43
C ILE A 167 8.01 -14.68 4.76
N HIS A 168 9.04 -14.53 3.92
CA HIS A 168 9.68 -15.67 3.28
C HIS A 168 10.25 -16.66 4.29
N ARG A 169 10.92 -16.17 5.33
CA ARG A 169 11.46 -16.99 6.42
C ARG A 169 10.36 -17.71 7.21
N HIS A 170 9.21 -17.06 7.38
CA HIS A 170 8.07 -17.66 8.08
C HIS A 170 7.50 -18.86 7.33
N TYR A 171 7.29 -18.72 6.02
CA TYR A 171 6.70 -19.79 5.21
C TYR A 171 7.70 -20.87 4.75
N ASP A 172 8.98 -20.53 4.66
CA ASP A 172 10.00 -21.44 4.17
C ASP A 172 11.30 -21.39 5.00
N HIS A 173 11.50 -22.36 5.86
CA HIS A 173 12.69 -22.47 6.71
C HIS A 173 14.01 -22.72 5.95
N ARG A 174 13.96 -23.07 4.67
CA ARG A 174 15.15 -23.21 3.81
C ARG A 174 15.63 -21.86 3.28
N PHE A 175 14.74 -20.88 3.21
CA PHE A 175 15.09 -19.55 2.76
C PHE A 175 16.06 -18.89 3.74
N LYS A 176 17.13 -18.31 3.20
CA LYS A 176 18.09 -17.51 3.97
C LYS A 176 18.45 -16.26 3.20
N ALA A 177 18.44 -15.14 3.87
CA ALA A 177 18.93 -13.86 3.37
C ALA A 177 19.81 -13.21 4.44
N GLU A 178 20.74 -12.38 4.01
CA GLU A 178 21.68 -11.66 4.85
C GLU A 178 21.59 -10.16 4.55
N GLU A 179 21.93 -9.33 5.52
CA GLU A 179 21.99 -7.88 5.31
C GLU A 179 22.81 -7.54 4.07
N ALA A 180 22.27 -6.67 3.26
CA ALA A 180 22.91 -6.23 2.03
C ALA A 180 23.73 -4.97 2.27
N HIS A 181 24.92 -4.93 1.70
CA HIS A 181 25.83 -3.82 1.78
C HIS A 181 26.16 -3.31 0.39
N ARG A 182 26.07 -2.00 0.18
CA ARG A 182 26.50 -1.36 -1.05
C ARG A 182 27.99 -1.07 -1.00
N VAL A 183 28.72 -1.51 -1.99
CA VAL A 183 30.15 -1.24 -2.14
C VAL A 183 30.36 0.25 -2.44
N GLY A 184 31.14 0.90 -1.59
CA GLY A 184 31.56 2.28 -1.73
C GLY A 184 32.76 2.44 -2.68
N PRO A 185 33.62 3.45 -2.45
CA PRO A 185 34.87 3.61 -3.17
C PRO A 185 35.74 2.35 -3.12
N VAL A 186 36.33 2.01 -4.24
CA VAL A 186 37.23 0.86 -4.40
C VAL A 186 38.59 1.38 -4.84
N ASP A 187 39.60 1.01 -4.11
CA ASP A 187 41.00 1.36 -4.45
C ASP A 187 41.60 0.27 -5.33
N ASP A 188 41.66 0.55 -6.62
CA ASP A 188 42.33 -0.34 -7.58
C ASP A 188 43.83 -0.03 -7.62
N ILE A 189 44.63 -1.10 -7.71
CA ILE A 189 46.07 -0.97 -7.91
C ILE A 189 46.31 -0.52 -9.36
N PRO A 190 46.97 0.62 -9.58
CA PRO A 190 47.19 1.16 -10.92
C PRO A 190 48.33 0.43 -11.65
N ALA A 191 48.30 -0.91 -11.62
CA ALA A 191 49.30 -1.76 -12.30
C ALA A 191 48.65 -3.06 -12.78
N ASN A 192 49.12 -3.60 -13.90
CA ASN A 192 48.70 -4.90 -14.44
C ASN A 192 49.84 -5.89 -14.40
N PRO A 193 49.54 -7.20 -14.37
CA PRO A 193 50.58 -8.23 -14.56
C PRO A 193 51.32 -8.01 -15.88
N GLY A 194 52.65 -7.96 -15.81
CA GLY A 194 53.53 -7.64 -16.96
C GLY A 194 54.04 -6.22 -17.00
N ASP A 195 53.46 -5.28 -16.25
CA ASP A 195 53.94 -3.88 -16.17
C ASP A 195 55.33 -3.85 -15.50
N VAL A 196 56.19 -2.93 -15.97
CA VAL A 196 57.51 -2.68 -15.40
C VAL A 196 57.45 -1.36 -14.61
N ILE A 197 57.69 -1.47 -13.32
CA ILE A 197 57.58 -0.35 -12.36
C ILE A 197 58.88 -0.13 -11.59
N SER A 198 59.07 1.04 -10.99
CA SER A 198 60.26 1.38 -10.22
C SER A 198 60.23 0.76 -8.83
N ALA A 199 61.42 0.66 -8.19
CA ALA A 199 61.53 0.19 -6.82
C ALA A 199 60.72 1.03 -5.83
N GLY A 200 60.67 2.36 -6.03
CA GLY A 200 59.83 3.27 -5.23
C GLY A 200 58.36 2.96 -5.36
N GLN A 201 57.85 2.68 -6.55
CA GLN A 201 56.46 2.30 -6.80
C GLN A 201 56.15 0.92 -6.15
N VAL A 202 57.06 -0.05 -6.23
CA VAL A 202 56.93 -1.34 -5.53
C VAL A 202 56.78 -1.15 -4.05
N GLY A 203 57.61 -0.28 -3.44
CA GLY A 203 57.55 0.02 -2.01
C GLY A 203 56.23 0.71 -1.60
N ALA A 204 55.73 1.62 -2.45
CA ALA A 204 54.44 2.26 -2.20
C ALA A 204 53.29 1.24 -2.31
N PHE A 205 53.22 0.46 -3.38
CA PHE A 205 52.11 -0.51 -3.59
C PHE A 205 52.12 -1.62 -2.53
N LYS A 206 53.26 -2.12 -2.09
CA LYS A 206 53.36 -3.09 -0.99
C LYS A 206 52.88 -2.50 0.34
N ARG A 207 53.18 -1.22 0.64
CA ARG A 207 52.73 -0.53 1.83
C ARG A 207 51.25 -0.32 1.82
N ASP A 208 50.69 0.16 0.71
CA ASP A 208 49.28 0.58 0.60
C ASP A 208 48.35 -0.63 0.40
N PHE A 209 48.79 -1.71 -0.27
CA PHE A 209 47.95 -2.84 -0.65
C PHE A 209 48.39 -4.19 -0.06
N GLY A 210 49.60 -4.29 0.48
CA GLY A 210 50.15 -5.50 1.12
C GLY A 210 50.67 -6.56 0.16
N ASP A 211 51.65 -7.36 0.65
CA ASP A 211 52.34 -8.40 -0.14
C ASP A 211 51.45 -9.54 -0.62
N LYS A 212 50.30 -9.77 -0.02
CA LYS A 212 49.36 -10.82 -0.45
C LYS A 212 48.60 -10.44 -1.73
N VAL A 213 48.42 -9.14 -1.95
CA VAL A 213 47.59 -8.60 -3.03
C VAL A 213 48.41 -8.16 -4.21
N PHE A 214 49.62 -7.67 -3.95
CA PHE A 214 50.55 -7.19 -4.99
C PHE A 214 51.88 -7.93 -4.92
N LYS A 215 52.32 -8.49 -6.05
CA LYS A 215 53.64 -9.14 -6.17
C LYS A 215 54.36 -8.56 -7.36
N ALA A 216 55.62 -8.26 -7.17
CA ALA A 216 56.53 -7.85 -8.23
C ALA A 216 57.91 -8.50 -8.03
N GLU A 217 58.54 -8.86 -9.10
CA GLU A 217 59.89 -9.47 -9.15
C GLU A 217 60.86 -8.52 -9.84
N PRO A 218 62.17 -8.59 -9.53
CA PRO A 218 63.15 -7.82 -10.26
C PRO A 218 63.07 -8.03 -11.77
N ALA A 219 63.18 -6.93 -12.50
CA ALA A 219 63.07 -6.92 -13.94
C ALA A 219 64.47 -7.05 -14.61
N PHE A 220 64.56 -7.86 -15.62
CA PHE A 220 65.79 -8.06 -16.40
C PHE A 220 65.49 -7.83 -17.87
N ARG A 221 66.36 -7.04 -18.55
CA ARG A 221 66.25 -6.75 -19.98
C ARG A 221 67.19 -7.67 -20.72
N VAL A 222 66.71 -8.27 -21.79
CA VAL A 222 67.53 -9.05 -22.75
C VAL A 222 68.39 -8.06 -23.51
N THR A 223 69.75 -8.27 -23.48
CA THR A 223 70.69 -7.37 -24.14
C THR A 223 71.11 -7.91 -25.51
N GLU A 224 71.05 -9.21 -25.71
CA GLU A 224 71.27 -9.84 -27.01
C GLU A 224 70.16 -10.87 -27.29
N PRO A 225 69.62 -10.94 -28.51
CA PRO A 225 68.50 -11.85 -28.80
C PRO A 225 68.97 -13.32 -28.66
N SER A 226 68.05 -14.17 -28.16
CA SER A 226 68.34 -15.62 -28.03
C SER A 226 68.49 -16.28 -29.42
N ALA A 227 69.32 -17.30 -29.53
CA ALA A 227 69.58 -18.01 -30.78
C ALA A 227 68.35 -18.68 -31.42
N ASP A 228 67.32 -19.01 -30.56
CA ASP A 228 66.05 -19.60 -30.95
C ASP A 228 64.97 -18.53 -31.30
N GLY A 229 65.26 -17.21 -31.13
CA GLY A 229 64.35 -16.11 -31.42
C GLY A 229 63.25 -15.95 -30.44
N LEU A 230 63.16 -16.73 -29.35
CA LEU A 230 62.10 -16.66 -28.34
C LEU A 230 62.25 -15.45 -27.45
N TYR A 231 63.46 -14.93 -27.24
CA TYR A 231 63.78 -13.78 -26.39
C TYR A 231 64.49 -12.72 -27.23
N PRO A 232 63.74 -11.80 -27.87
CA PRO A 232 64.31 -10.72 -28.67
C PRO A 232 65.01 -9.70 -27.77
N GLU A 233 65.98 -8.98 -28.33
CA GLU A 233 66.67 -7.87 -27.68
C GLU A 233 65.67 -6.84 -27.16
N GLY A 234 65.85 -6.32 -25.95
CA GLY A 234 64.99 -5.33 -25.30
C GLY A 234 63.80 -5.91 -24.55
N ARG A 235 63.49 -7.20 -24.72
CA ARG A 235 62.41 -7.85 -23.93
C ARG A 235 62.75 -7.81 -22.43
N VAL A 236 61.73 -7.47 -21.61
CA VAL A 236 61.85 -7.46 -20.14
C VAL A 236 61.25 -8.74 -19.58
N LEU A 237 62.01 -9.42 -18.71
CA LEU A 237 61.67 -10.69 -18.04
C LEU A 237 61.60 -10.45 -16.54
N SER A 238 60.70 -11.13 -15.83
CA SER A 238 60.74 -11.24 -14.37
C SER A 238 61.89 -12.16 -13.95
N ALA A 239 62.27 -12.12 -12.66
CA ALA A 239 63.32 -13.00 -12.14
C ALA A 239 63.01 -14.49 -12.40
N THR A 240 61.78 -14.91 -12.15
CA THR A 240 61.30 -16.28 -12.41
C THR A 240 61.31 -16.66 -13.90
N GLU A 241 60.94 -15.73 -14.78
CA GLU A 241 61.00 -15.96 -16.24
C GLU A 241 62.43 -16.01 -16.73
N ARG A 242 63.33 -15.15 -16.17
CA ARG A 242 64.76 -15.19 -16.49
C ARG A 242 65.39 -16.52 -16.11
N GLU A 243 65.11 -17.06 -14.92
CA GLU A 243 65.62 -18.36 -14.50
C GLU A 243 65.18 -19.47 -15.44
N LYS A 244 63.93 -19.52 -15.85
CA LYS A 244 63.36 -20.43 -16.81
C LYS A 244 64.02 -20.27 -18.19
N ALA A 245 64.22 -19.05 -18.63
CA ALA A 245 64.82 -18.71 -19.89
C ALA A 245 66.33 -19.12 -19.93
N LEU A 246 67.07 -18.91 -18.84
CA LEU A 246 68.46 -19.37 -18.70
C LEU A 246 68.60 -20.89 -18.61
N ALA A 247 67.63 -21.55 -17.98
CA ALA A 247 67.59 -23.02 -17.97
C ALA A 247 67.33 -23.62 -19.35
N ALA A 248 66.63 -22.92 -20.22
CA ALA A 248 66.36 -23.31 -21.60
C ALA A 248 67.45 -22.87 -22.61
N ASN A 249 68.18 -21.79 -22.30
CA ASN A 249 69.16 -21.16 -23.15
C ASN A 249 70.31 -20.53 -22.31
N GLU A 250 71.37 -21.30 -22.09
CA GLU A 250 72.51 -20.93 -21.24
C GLU A 250 73.29 -19.69 -21.72
N LEU A 251 73.15 -19.29 -22.99
CA LEU A 251 73.81 -18.14 -23.61
C LEU A 251 72.98 -16.83 -23.55
N LEU A 252 71.79 -16.86 -22.93
CA LEU A 252 70.90 -15.66 -22.85
C LEU A 252 71.60 -14.60 -22.01
N LYS A 253 71.90 -13.43 -22.62
CA LYS A 253 72.47 -12.30 -21.94
C LYS A 253 71.30 -11.35 -21.46
N THR A 254 71.31 -11.02 -20.15
CA THR A 254 70.35 -10.13 -19.55
C THR A 254 71.04 -9.20 -18.57
N GLU A 255 70.59 -7.99 -18.49
CA GLU A 255 70.94 -6.98 -17.45
C GLU A 255 69.74 -6.57 -16.64
N ARG A 256 69.98 -5.92 -15.48
CA ARG A 256 68.85 -5.37 -14.73
C ARG A 256 68.22 -4.25 -15.49
N ALA A 257 66.89 -4.33 -15.64
CA ALA A 257 66.11 -3.25 -16.25
C ALA A 257 65.98 -2.07 -15.27
N LEU A 258 66.06 -0.87 -15.81
CA LEU A 258 65.93 0.37 -15.03
C LEU A 258 64.61 1.08 -15.49
N VAL A 259 63.92 1.69 -14.54
CA VAL A 259 62.81 2.61 -14.78
C VAL A 259 63.25 3.99 -14.25
N GLY A 260 63.58 4.88 -15.19
CA GLY A 260 64.32 6.11 -14.82
C GLY A 260 65.71 5.80 -14.24
N ASN A 261 65.98 6.21 -13.03
CA ASN A 261 67.23 5.96 -12.30
C ASN A 261 67.09 4.87 -11.22
N GLU A 262 65.95 4.20 -11.14
CA GLU A 262 65.67 3.14 -10.12
C GLU A 262 65.63 1.74 -10.76
N GLU A 263 65.88 0.71 -9.94
CA GLU A 263 65.71 -0.67 -10.35
C GLU A 263 64.25 -0.94 -10.76
N GLY A 264 64.04 -1.58 -11.90
CA GLY A 264 62.76 -1.98 -12.43
C GLY A 264 62.29 -3.33 -11.85
N PHE A 265 61.00 -3.44 -11.69
CA PHE A 265 60.33 -4.65 -11.25
C PHE A 265 59.16 -4.98 -12.19
N VAL A 266 59.01 -6.23 -12.56
CA VAL A 266 57.85 -6.72 -13.30
C VAL A 266 56.76 -7.11 -12.34
N VAL A 267 55.58 -6.58 -12.51
CA VAL A 267 54.39 -6.95 -11.75
C VAL A 267 54.00 -8.38 -12.15
N THR A 268 54.05 -9.31 -11.22
CA THR A 268 53.77 -10.74 -11.51
C THR A 268 52.33 -11.11 -11.14
N ALA A 269 51.75 -10.47 -10.16
CA ALA A 269 50.38 -10.71 -9.78
C ALA A 269 49.73 -9.49 -9.14
N VAL A 270 48.48 -9.23 -9.52
CA VAL A 270 47.58 -8.24 -8.91
C VAL A 270 46.26 -8.94 -8.66
N ALA A 271 45.83 -8.98 -7.41
CA ALA A 271 44.52 -9.52 -7.07
C ALA A 271 43.48 -8.45 -7.36
N LYS A 272 42.73 -8.60 -8.46
CA LYS A 272 41.60 -7.74 -8.80
C LYS A 272 40.43 -8.04 -7.87
N LEU A 273 39.71 -7.00 -7.48
CA LEU A 273 38.45 -7.12 -6.70
C LEU A 273 37.38 -7.75 -7.62
N PRO A 274 36.57 -8.69 -7.10
CA PRO A 274 35.52 -9.34 -7.89
C PRO A 274 34.27 -8.50 -8.04
N PHE A 275 34.27 -7.25 -7.56
CA PHE A 275 33.14 -6.33 -7.55
C PHE A 275 33.60 -4.90 -7.85
N LYS A 276 32.64 -4.03 -8.18
CA LYS A 276 32.85 -2.61 -8.50
C LYS A 276 32.10 -1.73 -7.52
N LYS A 277 32.42 -0.41 -7.52
CA LYS A 277 31.65 0.60 -6.80
C LYS A 277 30.18 0.54 -7.23
N GLY A 278 29.27 0.44 -6.26
CA GLY A 278 27.83 0.37 -6.47
C GLY A 278 27.25 -1.04 -6.44
N ASP A 279 28.07 -2.08 -6.52
CA ASP A 279 27.62 -3.47 -6.36
C ASP A 279 27.06 -3.70 -4.95
N VAL A 280 26.13 -4.64 -4.83
CA VAL A 280 25.53 -5.02 -3.56
C VAL A 280 25.98 -6.43 -3.16
N ILE A 281 26.61 -6.53 -2.00
CA ILE A 281 27.15 -7.78 -1.44
C ILE A 281 26.44 -8.13 -0.13
N SER A 282 26.41 -9.41 0.24
CA SER A 282 25.89 -9.89 1.51
C SER A 282 26.90 -9.72 2.63
N SER A 283 26.46 -9.82 3.90
CA SER A 283 27.34 -9.76 5.07
C SER A 283 28.44 -10.83 5.01
N SER A 284 28.13 -12.06 4.63
CA SER A 284 29.12 -13.13 4.49
C SER A 284 30.13 -12.86 3.36
N GLU A 285 29.67 -12.33 2.22
CA GLU A 285 30.54 -11.89 1.12
C GLU A 285 31.45 -10.74 1.58
N TYR A 286 30.91 -9.77 2.35
CA TYR A 286 31.71 -8.68 2.93
C TYR A 286 32.82 -9.20 3.83
N GLU A 287 32.52 -10.09 4.78
CA GLU A 287 33.52 -10.66 5.68
C GLU A 287 34.63 -11.40 4.92
N LEU A 288 34.26 -12.24 3.95
CA LEU A 288 35.20 -12.98 3.11
C LEU A 288 36.12 -12.03 2.33
N PHE A 289 35.54 -11.00 1.71
CA PHE A 289 36.32 -10.05 0.91
C PHE A 289 37.15 -9.12 1.77
N PHE A 290 36.65 -8.71 2.93
CA PHE A 290 37.40 -7.88 3.87
C PHE A 290 38.64 -8.59 4.41
N GLN A 291 38.55 -9.90 4.71
CA GLN A 291 39.70 -10.71 5.09
C GLN A 291 40.74 -10.87 3.93
N LYS A 292 40.24 -10.98 2.69
CA LYS A 292 41.08 -11.16 1.52
C LYS A 292 41.70 -9.87 0.97
N TYR A 293 40.99 -8.76 1.11
CA TYR A 293 41.32 -7.44 0.55
C TYR A 293 41.19 -6.33 1.59
N PRO A 294 41.92 -6.39 2.71
CA PRO A 294 41.75 -5.43 3.80
C PRO A 294 42.03 -4.00 3.34
N GLY A 295 41.14 -3.06 3.71
CA GLY A 295 41.31 -1.63 3.44
C GLY A 295 41.10 -1.16 1.99
N ARG A 296 40.80 -2.06 1.04
CA ARG A 296 40.67 -1.73 -0.40
C ARG A 296 39.25 -1.29 -0.81
N PHE A 297 38.28 -1.43 0.04
CA PHE A 297 36.92 -1.00 -0.24
C PHE A 297 36.18 -0.69 1.06
N SER A 298 35.18 0.14 0.96
CA SER A 298 34.26 0.43 2.05
C SER A 298 32.86 -0.07 1.68
N VAL A 299 32.04 -0.31 2.66
CA VAL A 299 30.62 -0.66 2.45
C VAL A 299 29.71 0.21 3.31
N MET A 300 28.50 0.42 2.85
CA MET A 300 27.42 1.03 3.60
C MET A 300 26.22 0.09 3.58
N GLY A 301 25.49 0.00 4.69
CA GLY A 301 24.25 -0.76 4.75
C GLY A 301 23.25 -0.28 3.69
N GLU A 302 22.68 -1.22 2.94
CA GLU A 302 21.69 -0.91 1.92
C GLU A 302 20.31 -0.75 2.57
N SER A 303 19.54 0.24 2.14
CA SER A 303 18.17 0.46 2.62
C SER A 303 17.26 0.92 1.50
N VAL A 304 16.02 0.48 1.54
CA VAL A 304 14.98 0.86 0.57
C VAL A 304 13.88 1.69 1.27
N THR A 305 13.40 2.68 0.56
CA THR A 305 12.19 3.41 0.99
C THR A 305 10.98 2.77 0.32
N ILE A 306 10.10 2.20 1.13
CA ILE A 306 8.85 1.58 0.72
C ILE A 306 7.74 2.62 0.85
N GLU A 307 6.89 2.73 -0.17
CA GLU A 307 5.71 3.60 -0.17
C GLU A 307 4.53 2.84 -0.77
N ASP A 308 3.88 2.04 0.06
CA ASP A 308 2.78 1.16 -0.34
C ASP A 308 1.48 1.51 0.39
N PRO A 309 0.30 1.29 -0.24
CA PRO A 309 -0.99 1.35 0.44
C PRO A 309 -1.08 0.34 1.58
N CYS A 310 -1.91 0.67 2.59
CA CYS A 310 -2.14 -0.19 3.74
C CYS A 310 -3.38 -1.07 3.54
N TYR A 311 -3.24 -2.35 3.85
CA TYR A 311 -4.30 -3.34 3.89
C TYR A 311 -4.58 -3.75 5.33
N MET A 312 -5.80 -4.17 5.59
CA MET A 312 -6.21 -4.75 6.87
C MET A 312 -6.40 -6.25 6.72
N VAL A 313 -5.79 -7.04 7.58
CA VAL A 313 -5.92 -8.50 7.60
C VAL A 313 -7.32 -8.87 8.07
N ILE A 314 -8.05 -9.59 7.23
CA ILE A 314 -9.40 -10.10 7.49
C ILE A 314 -9.30 -11.50 8.05
N GLU A 315 -8.49 -12.37 7.44
CA GLU A 315 -8.16 -13.70 7.88
C GLU A 315 -6.67 -13.97 7.75
N GLY A 316 -6.01 -14.33 8.86
CA GLY A 316 -4.55 -14.49 8.91
C GLY A 316 -4.05 -15.78 8.27
N GLY A 317 -4.89 -16.83 8.17
CA GLY A 317 -4.45 -18.14 7.70
C GLY A 317 -3.23 -18.65 8.48
N GLY A 318 -2.25 -19.19 7.75
CA GLY A 318 -0.93 -19.58 8.28
C GLY A 318 0.11 -18.47 8.28
N SER A 319 -0.26 -17.19 8.08
CA SER A 319 0.66 -16.06 8.02
C SER A 319 1.12 -15.60 9.42
N PRO A 320 2.21 -14.79 9.50
CA PRO A 320 2.64 -14.21 10.77
C PRO A 320 1.73 -13.08 11.28
N PHE A 321 0.64 -12.77 10.56
CA PHE A 321 -0.26 -11.67 10.89
C PHE A 321 -1.58 -12.16 11.48
N GLN A 322 -2.13 -11.35 12.38
CA GLN A 322 -3.42 -11.61 13.01
C GLN A 322 -4.53 -10.77 12.37
N ARG A 323 -5.79 -11.21 12.58
CA ARG A 323 -6.97 -10.45 12.16
C ARG A 323 -6.96 -9.04 12.76
N GLY A 324 -7.12 -8.03 11.90
CA GLY A 324 -7.10 -6.61 12.27
C GLY A 324 -5.72 -5.96 12.18
N ASP A 325 -4.66 -6.71 11.89
CA ASP A 325 -3.33 -6.13 11.64
C ASP A 325 -3.33 -5.30 10.35
N ILE A 326 -2.50 -4.25 10.35
CA ILE A 326 -2.31 -3.40 9.18
C ILE A 326 -0.98 -3.74 8.53
N ILE A 327 -1.03 -4.13 7.28
CA ILE A 327 0.09 -4.57 6.47
C ILE A 327 0.23 -3.75 5.19
N LEU A 328 1.39 -3.82 4.55
CA LEU A 328 1.65 -3.18 3.27
C LEU A 328 1.12 -4.01 2.10
N GLU A 329 0.89 -3.39 0.94
CA GLU A 329 0.42 -4.09 -0.27
C GLU A 329 1.36 -5.23 -0.68
N ARG A 330 2.70 -5.02 -0.57
CA ARG A 330 3.69 -6.07 -0.85
C ARG A 330 3.59 -7.25 0.11
N GLU A 331 3.39 -6.98 1.41
CA GLU A 331 3.19 -8.02 2.43
C GLU A 331 1.91 -8.82 2.12
N GLN A 332 0.83 -8.14 1.76
CA GLN A 332 -0.44 -8.76 1.36
C GLN A 332 -0.26 -9.68 0.14
N ARG A 333 0.40 -9.18 -0.92
CA ARG A 333 0.65 -9.97 -2.14
C ARG A 333 1.47 -11.22 -1.85
N LEU A 334 2.49 -11.07 -1.02
CA LEU A 334 3.38 -12.16 -0.68
C LEU A 334 2.67 -13.22 0.17
N CYS A 335 1.95 -12.84 1.21
CA CYS A 335 1.16 -13.78 2.02
C CYS A 335 0.13 -14.51 1.17
N ALA A 336 -0.61 -13.81 0.30
CA ALA A 336 -1.58 -14.42 -0.61
C ALA A 336 -0.95 -15.39 -1.63
N ALA A 337 0.33 -15.18 -2.00
CA ALA A 337 1.05 -16.10 -2.87
C ALA A 337 1.45 -17.40 -2.16
N TYR A 338 1.71 -17.34 -0.86
CA TYR A 338 2.06 -18.53 -0.06
C TYR A 338 0.83 -19.27 0.48
N ASP A 339 -0.19 -18.54 0.87
CA ASP A 339 -1.36 -19.07 1.60
C ASP A 339 -2.65 -18.59 0.95
N LYS A 340 -3.46 -19.56 0.50
CA LYS A 340 -4.77 -19.31 -0.13
C LYS A 340 -5.85 -18.90 0.88
N ASP A 341 -5.67 -19.25 2.14
CA ASP A 341 -6.61 -18.93 3.22
C ASP A 341 -6.34 -17.54 3.82
N PHE A 342 -5.25 -16.89 3.39
CA PHE A 342 -4.94 -15.52 3.78
C PHE A 342 -5.82 -14.51 3.04
N GLU A 343 -6.50 -13.66 3.79
CA GLU A 343 -7.36 -12.62 3.25
C GLU A 343 -7.06 -11.26 3.90
N ALA A 344 -6.84 -10.25 3.08
CA ALA A 344 -6.70 -8.86 3.52
C ALA A 344 -7.42 -7.92 2.57
N GLY A 345 -7.99 -6.86 3.11
CA GLY A 345 -8.79 -5.88 2.37
C GLY A 345 -8.33 -4.46 2.56
N ILE A 346 -8.66 -3.60 1.61
CA ILE A 346 -8.34 -2.17 1.64
C ILE A 346 -9.61 -1.33 1.49
N GLY A 347 -9.59 -0.11 2.00
CA GLY A 347 -10.72 0.80 1.93
C GLY A 347 -11.86 0.42 2.87
N ALA A 348 -13.03 0.98 2.63
CA ALA A 348 -14.24 0.67 3.41
C ALA A 348 -14.71 -0.78 3.24
N GLU A 349 -14.37 -1.43 2.11
CA GLU A 349 -14.69 -2.84 1.84
C GLU A 349 -13.97 -3.77 2.82
N GLY A 350 -12.67 -3.55 3.05
CA GLY A 350 -11.89 -4.30 4.02
C GLY A 350 -12.42 -4.13 5.45
N VAL A 351 -12.75 -2.89 5.82
CA VAL A 351 -13.35 -2.58 7.13
C VAL A 351 -14.72 -3.26 7.28
N LEU A 352 -15.57 -3.22 6.26
CA LEU A 352 -16.89 -3.86 6.26
C LEU A 352 -16.77 -5.37 6.43
N SER A 353 -15.88 -6.02 5.65
CA SER A 353 -15.64 -7.45 5.73
C SER A 353 -15.17 -7.87 7.12
N LEU A 354 -14.26 -7.09 7.73
CA LEU A 354 -13.79 -7.38 9.08
C LEU A 354 -14.91 -7.21 10.13
N LEU A 355 -15.71 -6.13 10.03
CA LEU A 355 -16.82 -5.87 10.96
C LEU A 355 -17.91 -6.93 10.89
N SER A 356 -18.21 -7.47 9.70
CA SER A 356 -19.22 -8.51 9.51
C SER A 356 -18.84 -9.86 10.15
N ARG A 357 -17.53 -10.09 10.34
CA ARG A 357 -17.00 -11.32 10.95
C ARG A 357 -16.80 -11.21 12.48
N ILE A 358 -17.10 -10.06 13.09
CA ILE A 358 -16.97 -9.89 14.54
C ILE A 358 -18.13 -10.61 15.26
N ASN A 359 -17.79 -11.59 16.09
CA ASN A 359 -18.71 -12.14 17.06
C ASN A 359 -18.65 -11.31 18.35
N LEU A 360 -19.66 -10.51 18.60
CA LEU A 360 -19.71 -9.61 19.77
C LEU A 360 -19.70 -10.35 21.11
N ASN A 361 -20.21 -11.59 21.16
CA ASN A 361 -20.23 -12.39 22.41
C ASN A 361 -18.82 -12.87 22.75
N GLU A 362 -18.11 -13.43 21.77
CA GLU A 362 -16.72 -13.87 21.93
C GLU A 362 -15.79 -12.71 22.25
N LEU A 363 -15.94 -11.58 21.52
CA LEU A 363 -15.17 -10.37 21.78
C LEU A 363 -15.40 -9.85 23.21
N ALA A 364 -16.64 -9.83 23.68
CA ALA A 364 -16.95 -9.38 25.04
C ALA A 364 -16.39 -10.31 26.11
N ALA A 365 -16.37 -11.62 25.87
CA ALA A 365 -15.77 -12.60 26.78
C ALA A 365 -14.25 -12.42 26.85
N SER A 366 -13.56 -12.42 25.71
CA SER A 366 -12.11 -12.21 25.63
C SER A 366 -11.66 -10.90 26.28
N LEU A 367 -12.40 -9.80 26.05
CA LEU A 367 -12.09 -8.52 26.66
C LEU A 367 -12.26 -8.52 28.19
N ARG A 368 -13.20 -9.31 28.75
CA ARG A 368 -13.36 -9.42 30.23
C ARG A 368 -12.17 -10.16 30.84
N ASP A 369 -11.70 -11.22 30.18
CA ASP A 369 -10.54 -11.99 30.64
C ASP A 369 -9.29 -11.11 30.59
N GLU A 370 -9.04 -10.40 29.48
CA GLU A 370 -7.92 -9.47 29.36
C GLU A 370 -7.96 -8.31 30.39
N ILE A 371 -9.14 -7.82 30.77
CA ILE A 371 -9.32 -6.80 31.80
C ILE A 371 -8.92 -7.31 33.17
N GLY A 372 -9.18 -8.60 33.47
CA GLY A 372 -8.76 -9.24 34.70
C GLY A 372 -7.25 -9.24 34.89
N GLU A 373 -6.51 -9.49 33.83
CA GLU A 373 -5.05 -9.57 33.82
C GLU A 373 -4.32 -8.22 33.65
N SER A 374 -5.06 -7.18 33.24
CA SER A 374 -4.47 -5.90 32.86
C SER A 374 -4.57 -4.84 33.95
N THR A 375 -3.60 -3.91 34.00
CA THR A 375 -3.54 -2.78 34.93
C THR A 375 -3.36 -1.44 34.22
N GLY A 376 -3.60 -0.34 34.93
CA GLY A 376 -3.29 1.02 34.51
C GLY A 376 -4.02 1.50 33.25
N GLN A 377 -3.30 2.10 32.32
CA GLN A 377 -3.88 2.67 31.09
C GLN A 377 -4.42 1.61 30.13
N LYS A 378 -3.78 0.42 30.07
CA LYS A 378 -4.23 -0.71 29.25
C LYS A 378 -5.63 -1.14 29.67
N LYS A 379 -5.86 -1.32 30.96
CA LYS A 379 -7.17 -1.66 31.54
C LYS A 379 -8.25 -0.62 31.15
N ARG A 380 -7.95 0.67 31.25
CA ARG A 380 -8.88 1.74 30.88
C ARG A 380 -9.27 1.68 29.39
N LYS A 381 -8.33 1.37 28.51
CA LYS A 381 -8.60 1.21 27.07
C LYS A 381 -9.48 -0.01 26.80
N LEU A 382 -9.20 -1.15 27.44
CA LEU A 382 -9.98 -2.38 27.31
C LEU A 382 -11.42 -2.20 27.84
N VAL A 383 -11.61 -1.52 28.97
CA VAL A 383 -12.95 -1.20 29.49
C VAL A 383 -13.77 -0.38 28.51
N LYS A 384 -13.16 0.65 27.86
CA LYS A 384 -13.87 1.43 26.84
C LYS A 384 -14.23 0.59 25.61
N ARG A 385 -13.35 -0.35 25.24
CA ARG A 385 -13.58 -1.28 24.13
C ARG A 385 -14.73 -2.24 24.45
N LEU A 386 -14.74 -2.81 25.66
CA LEU A 386 -15.82 -3.67 26.15
C LEU A 386 -17.15 -2.92 26.18
N GLN A 387 -17.16 -1.67 26.63
CA GLN A 387 -18.37 -0.86 26.67
C GLN A 387 -19.01 -0.73 25.28
N VAL A 388 -18.21 -0.43 24.24
CA VAL A 388 -18.72 -0.33 22.87
C VAL A 388 -19.28 -1.66 22.37
N ALA A 389 -18.60 -2.79 22.64
CA ALA A 389 -19.08 -4.12 22.28
C ALA A 389 -20.42 -4.47 22.98
N GLU A 390 -20.54 -4.14 24.26
CA GLU A 390 -21.78 -4.34 25.03
C GLU A 390 -22.93 -3.42 24.57
N ASP A 391 -22.64 -2.17 24.18
CA ASP A 391 -23.63 -1.24 23.63
C ASP A 391 -24.23 -1.80 22.33
N PHE A 392 -23.40 -2.36 21.43
CA PHE A 392 -23.89 -3.04 20.23
C PHE A 392 -24.73 -4.27 20.58
N ARG A 393 -24.27 -5.09 21.51
CA ARG A 393 -24.99 -6.30 21.95
C ARG A 393 -26.37 -5.99 22.54
N LYS A 394 -26.46 -4.93 23.36
CA LYS A 394 -27.72 -4.49 23.99
C LYS A 394 -28.69 -3.82 23.02
N SER A 395 -28.18 -3.18 21.96
CA SER A 395 -29.01 -2.45 21.00
C SER A 395 -29.50 -3.32 19.83
N ASP A 396 -29.14 -4.61 19.75
CA ASP A 396 -29.33 -5.49 18.60
C ASP A 396 -28.75 -4.89 17.31
N GLY A 397 -27.78 -3.99 17.43
CA GLY A 397 -27.09 -3.36 16.31
C GLY A 397 -25.93 -4.21 15.83
N LYS A 398 -25.73 -4.26 14.51
CA LYS A 398 -24.56 -4.91 13.95
C LYS A 398 -23.44 -3.91 13.72
N PRO A 399 -22.17 -4.25 14.01
CA PRO A 399 -21.02 -3.37 13.78
C PRO A 399 -20.88 -2.91 12.32
N GLU A 400 -21.24 -3.76 11.37
CA GLU A 400 -21.22 -3.48 9.94
C GLU A 400 -22.10 -2.29 9.52
N TRP A 401 -23.12 -1.93 10.30
CA TRP A 401 -23.99 -0.78 10.02
C TRP A 401 -23.30 0.57 10.20
N MET A 402 -22.09 0.59 10.74
CA MET A 402 -21.25 1.79 10.74
C MET A 402 -20.64 2.11 9.37
N VAL A 403 -20.83 1.23 8.39
CA VAL A 403 -20.39 1.39 7.01
C VAL A 403 -21.62 1.47 6.10
N PHE A 404 -21.77 2.58 5.40
CA PHE A 404 -22.88 2.79 4.48
C PHE A 404 -22.73 1.97 3.20
N GLN A 405 -23.78 1.27 2.83
CA GLN A 405 -23.99 0.68 1.50
C GLN A 405 -25.10 1.43 0.75
N ALA A 406 -26.08 1.94 1.47
CA ALA A 406 -27.13 2.81 0.96
C ALA A 406 -27.18 4.09 1.81
N LEU A 407 -27.21 5.25 1.17
CA LEU A 407 -27.29 6.55 1.84
C LEU A 407 -28.74 7.04 1.84
N PRO A 408 -29.35 7.34 3.00
CA PRO A 408 -30.71 7.87 3.04
C PRO A 408 -30.76 9.31 2.50
N VAL A 409 -31.80 9.61 1.73
CA VAL A 409 -32.08 10.95 1.21
C VAL A 409 -33.33 11.49 1.91
N ILE A 410 -33.16 12.57 2.66
CA ILE A 410 -34.25 13.18 3.42
C ILE A 410 -35.29 13.80 2.50
N PRO A 411 -36.54 13.96 2.96
CA PRO A 411 -37.63 14.54 2.19
C PRO A 411 -37.33 15.91 1.58
N PRO A 412 -37.80 16.23 0.37
CA PRO A 412 -37.47 17.47 -0.33
C PRO A 412 -37.85 18.73 0.42
N ASP A 413 -38.99 18.72 1.14
CA ASP A 413 -39.47 19.91 1.88
C ASP A 413 -38.61 20.23 3.13
N LEU A 414 -37.77 19.28 3.59
CA LEU A 414 -36.77 19.51 4.63
C LEU A 414 -35.43 20.08 4.09
N ARG A 415 -35.28 20.11 2.75
CA ARG A 415 -34.14 20.68 2.03
C ARG A 415 -34.60 21.50 0.84
N PRO A 416 -35.42 22.55 1.07
CA PRO A 416 -36.13 23.23 0.01
C PRO A 416 -35.22 23.93 -1.00
N MET A 417 -35.76 24.14 -2.19
CA MET A 417 -35.22 24.98 -3.22
C MET A 417 -36.25 26.01 -3.61
N VAL A 418 -35.97 27.29 -3.34
CA VAL A 418 -36.89 28.40 -3.51
C VAL A 418 -36.41 29.32 -4.60
N GLN A 419 -37.31 29.73 -5.49
CA GLN A 419 -37.03 30.74 -6.49
C GLN A 419 -37.09 32.14 -5.86
N LEU A 420 -36.04 32.91 -6.06
CA LEU A 420 -35.96 34.31 -5.65
C LEU A 420 -36.35 35.21 -6.81
N ASP A 421 -36.64 36.50 -6.48
CA ASP A 421 -36.86 37.53 -7.46
C ASP A 421 -35.68 37.65 -8.43
N GLY A 422 -35.94 37.78 -9.73
CA GLY A 422 -34.93 37.79 -10.77
C GLY A 422 -34.49 36.41 -11.28
N GLY A 423 -35.27 35.34 -10.98
CA GLY A 423 -35.06 34.00 -11.56
C GLY A 423 -33.94 33.19 -10.96
N ARG A 424 -33.29 33.67 -9.91
CA ARG A 424 -32.29 32.92 -9.13
C ARG A 424 -32.95 31.93 -8.19
N PHE A 425 -32.26 30.84 -7.88
CA PHE A 425 -32.70 29.85 -6.90
C PHE A 425 -31.83 29.88 -5.66
N ALA A 426 -32.48 29.96 -4.49
CA ALA A 426 -31.84 29.64 -3.20
C ALA A 426 -32.10 28.16 -2.89
N THR A 427 -31.05 27.45 -2.52
CA THR A 427 -31.16 26.02 -2.18
C THR A 427 -30.45 25.72 -0.87
N SER A 428 -30.93 24.71 -0.16
CA SER A 428 -30.21 24.19 1.00
C SER A 428 -28.87 23.55 0.57
N ASP A 429 -27.82 23.74 1.38
CA ASP A 429 -26.50 23.13 1.19
C ASP A 429 -26.56 21.60 1.10
N LEU A 430 -27.54 20.98 1.74
CA LEU A 430 -27.77 19.54 1.66
C LEU A 430 -27.99 19.06 0.22
N ASN A 431 -28.64 19.85 -0.63
CA ASN A 431 -28.84 19.49 -2.04
C ASN A 431 -27.51 19.45 -2.80
N ASP A 432 -26.60 20.38 -2.53
CA ASP A 432 -25.28 20.36 -3.16
C ASP A 432 -24.43 19.18 -2.68
N LEU A 433 -24.49 18.85 -1.39
CA LEU A 433 -23.82 17.66 -0.85
C LEU A 433 -24.33 16.38 -1.51
N TYR A 434 -25.65 16.18 -1.61
CA TYR A 434 -26.22 15.04 -2.32
C TYR A 434 -25.81 14.99 -3.80
N ARG A 435 -25.82 16.14 -4.48
CA ARG A 435 -25.37 16.21 -5.89
C ARG A 435 -23.92 15.75 -6.05
N ARG A 436 -23.04 16.19 -5.16
CA ARG A 436 -21.61 15.78 -5.18
C ARG A 436 -21.47 14.28 -4.96
N VAL A 437 -22.20 13.71 -4.00
CA VAL A 437 -22.18 12.27 -3.75
C VAL A 437 -22.69 11.49 -4.97
N ILE A 438 -23.84 11.87 -5.54
CA ILE A 438 -24.41 11.18 -6.71
C ILE A 438 -23.46 11.24 -7.92
N ASN A 439 -22.87 12.41 -8.18
CA ASN A 439 -21.92 12.58 -9.29
C ASN A 439 -20.71 11.65 -9.15
N ARG A 440 -20.09 11.61 -7.97
CA ARG A 440 -18.95 10.74 -7.69
C ARG A 440 -19.34 9.27 -7.74
N ASN A 441 -20.49 8.92 -7.18
CA ASN A 441 -21.03 7.56 -7.20
C ASN A 441 -21.28 7.05 -8.63
N ASN A 442 -21.91 7.88 -9.46
CA ASN A 442 -22.18 7.55 -10.85
C ASN A 442 -20.87 7.43 -11.67
N ARG A 443 -19.88 8.30 -11.39
CA ARG A 443 -18.57 8.21 -12.01
C ARG A 443 -17.84 6.93 -11.61
N LEU A 444 -17.85 6.56 -10.34
CA LEU A 444 -17.26 5.32 -9.85
C LEU A 444 -17.93 4.10 -10.50
N ARG A 445 -19.27 4.06 -10.52
CA ARG A 445 -20.05 2.98 -11.15
C ARG A 445 -19.65 2.80 -12.63
N LYS A 446 -19.56 3.90 -13.37
CA LYS A 446 -19.14 3.88 -14.78
C LYS A 446 -17.70 3.37 -14.95
N LEU A 447 -16.77 3.76 -14.09
CA LEU A 447 -15.38 3.26 -14.13
C LEU A 447 -15.30 1.77 -13.82
N GLN A 448 -16.10 1.28 -12.87
CA GLN A 448 -16.20 -0.15 -12.57
C GLN A 448 -16.77 -0.95 -13.74
N GLU A 449 -17.84 -0.45 -14.38
CA GLU A 449 -18.44 -1.06 -15.59
C GLU A 449 -17.45 -1.13 -16.76
N LEU A 450 -16.63 -0.08 -16.92
CA LEU A 450 -15.59 -0.01 -17.96
C LEU A 450 -14.32 -0.80 -17.59
N ARG A 451 -14.26 -1.43 -16.41
CA ARG A 451 -13.09 -2.14 -15.89
C ARG A 451 -11.82 -1.29 -15.95
N ALA A 452 -11.93 -0.03 -15.54
CA ALA A 452 -10.79 0.89 -15.47
C ALA A 452 -9.65 0.35 -14.58
N PRO A 453 -8.40 0.78 -14.76
CA PRO A 453 -7.28 0.38 -13.91
C PRO A 453 -7.57 0.62 -12.43
N GLU A 454 -7.12 -0.31 -11.58
CA GLU A 454 -7.45 -0.31 -10.15
C GLU A 454 -7.02 0.97 -9.42
N ILE A 455 -5.91 1.58 -9.82
CA ILE A 455 -5.42 2.85 -9.28
C ILE A 455 -6.46 3.96 -9.44
N ILE A 456 -7.13 4.03 -10.61
CA ILE A 456 -8.17 5.02 -10.90
C ILE A 456 -9.40 4.72 -10.04
N ILE A 457 -9.82 3.45 -9.95
CA ILE A 457 -10.95 3.02 -9.14
C ILE A 457 -10.70 3.33 -7.65
N ARG A 458 -9.51 3.04 -7.12
CA ARG A 458 -9.11 3.36 -5.73
C ARG A 458 -9.18 4.86 -5.47
N ASN A 459 -8.72 5.69 -6.41
CA ASN A 459 -8.79 7.14 -6.26
C ASN A 459 -10.24 7.65 -6.22
N GLU A 460 -11.13 7.13 -7.07
CA GLU A 460 -12.55 7.49 -7.05
C GLU A 460 -13.26 6.96 -5.79
N LYS A 461 -12.94 5.75 -5.32
CA LYS A 461 -13.42 5.25 -4.02
C LYS A 461 -12.99 6.18 -2.88
N ARG A 462 -11.73 6.64 -2.86
CA ARG A 462 -11.24 7.61 -1.90
C ARG A 462 -11.99 8.95 -1.97
N MET A 463 -12.31 9.41 -3.16
CA MET A 463 -13.05 10.66 -3.38
C MET A 463 -14.51 10.54 -2.96
N LEU A 464 -15.11 9.34 -3.08
CA LEU A 464 -16.47 9.06 -2.61
C LEU A 464 -16.51 8.98 -1.08
N GLN A 465 -15.53 8.30 -0.44
CA GLN A 465 -15.34 8.22 1.01
C GLN A 465 -15.15 9.62 1.64
#